data_4025d33a071e069f136897e62e263018
#
_entry.id   4025d33a071e069f136897e62e263018
#
_cell.length_a   1.000
_cell.length_b   1.000
_cell.length_c   1.000
_cell.angle_alpha   90.00
_cell.angle_beta   90.00
_cell.angle_gamma   90.00
#
_symmetry.space_group_name_H-M   'P 1'
#
loop_
_entity.id
_entity.type
_entity.pdbx_description
1 polymer ?
#
loop_
_entity_poly.entity_id
_entity_poly.type
_entity_poly.pdbx_seq_one_letter_code
_entity_poly.pdbx_strand_id
1 'polypeptide(L)'
;LFMDCDGVVVCDDFLKDYVACIPDDKVVCGGIVHPDRLPDPSVSLRYTYEKQAEKRFTAEKRRQNPYGEFRSFNFMIAKDILDQHPFDESIVDYGFEDTLLGKELKAAGIPIRHIDNPLMNGDIEPNEKYLAKMKRSLHTLYLHRSELEGYSGVLTLYNKLQKFHATGVVKGLYRVWRPAIMKNLTGQKPSLWCFKLYKIGCYCEIAAGN
;
A
#
# COMPACT_ATOMS: atom_id res chain seq x y z
N LEU A 1 -14.94 9.77 -10.30
CA LEU A 1 -14.08 10.03 -9.16
C LEU A 1 -14.37 9.00 -8.08
N PHE A 2 -13.33 8.38 -7.55
CA PHE A 2 -13.36 7.42 -6.44
C PHE A 2 -12.61 8.01 -5.26
N MET A 3 -13.17 7.83 -4.09
CA MET A 3 -12.62 8.29 -2.81
C MET A 3 -12.98 7.25 -1.74
N ASP A 4 -12.04 6.88 -0.90
CA ASP A 4 -12.36 6.04 0.25
C ASP A 4 -13.28 6.79 1.23
N CYS A 5 -14.18 6.08 1.88
CA CYS A 5 -15.21 6.66 2.73
C CYS A 5 -14.66 7.29 4.04
N ASP A 6 -13.42 6.97 4.41
CA ASP A 6 -12.66 7.56 5.53
C ASP A 6 -11.76 8.72 5.10
N GLY A 7 -11.81 9.08 3.80
CA GLY A 7 -11.07 10.20 3.26
C GLY A 7 -11.68 11.55 3.60
N VAL A 8 -10.84 12.51 4.01
CA VAL A 8 -11.23 13.89 4.32
C VAL A 8 -10.62 14.83 3.29
N VAL A 9 -11.47 15.64 2.64
CA VAL A 9 -11.03 16.69 1.71
C VAL A 9 -10.33 17.81 2.49
N VAL A 10 -9.12 18.17 2.06
CA VAL A 10 -8.27 19.18 2.75
C VAL A 10 -7.95 20.40 1.87
N CYS A 11 -8.50 20.45 0.66
CA CYS A 11 -8.32 21.54 -0.29
C CYS A 11 -9.67 22.00 -0.84
N ASP A 12 -9.91 23.32 -0.85
CA ASP A 12 -11.17 23.89 -1.33
C ASP A 12 -11.39 23.67 -2.83
N ASP A 13 -10.31 23.59 -3.62
CA ASP A 13 -10.35 23.36 -5.07
C ASP A 13 -10.34 21.87 -5.45
N PHE A 14 -10.53 20.94 -4.50
CA PHE A 14 -10.38 19.50 -4.68
C PHE A 14 -11.09 18.95 -5.93
N LEU A 15 -12.38 19.25 -6.10
CA LEU A 15 -13.15 18.80 -7.27
C LEU A 15 -12.76 19.56 -8.54
N LYS A 16 -12.46 20.85 -8.43
CA LYS A 16 -12.06 21.70 -9.55
C LYS A 16 -10.78 21.20 -10.21
N ASP A 17 -9.80 20.76 -9.40
CA ASP A 17 -8.54 20.23 -9.89
C ASP A 17 -8.73 18.93 -10.68
N TYR A 18 -9.65 18.06 -10.26
CA TYR A 18 -10.02 16.87 -11.03
C TYR A 18 -10.74 17.23 -12.32
N VAL A 19 -11.72 18.14 -12.26
CA VAL A 19 -12.48 18.58 -13.45
C VAL A 19 -11.54 19.20 -14.50
N ALA A 20 -10.53 19.95 -14.07
CA ALA A 20 -9.54 20.53 -14.96
C ALA A 20 -8.70 19.48 -15.72
N CYS A 21 -8.61 18.25 -15.22
CA CYS A 21 -7.88 17.17 -15.89
C CYS A 21 -8.73 16.44 -16.96
N ILE A 22 -10.06 16.51 -16.90
CA ILE A 22 -10.97 15.70 -17.77
C ILE A 22 -10.69 15.84 -19.28
N PRO A 23 -10.38 17.03 -19.84
CA PRO A 23 -10.17 17.16 -21.28
C PRO A 23 -8.99 16.32 -21.80
N ASP A 24 -7.96 16.14 -20.98
CA ASP A 24 -6.66 15.60 -21.44
C ASP A 24 -6.33 14.23 -20.83
N ASP A 25 -6.91 13.88 -19.66
CA ASP A 25 -6.49 12.73 -18.88
C ASP A 25 -7.66 11.77 -18.60
N LYS A 26 -7.41 10.49 -18.83
CA LYS A 26 -8.38 9.40 -18.58
C LYS A 26 -8.24 8.80 -17.17
N VAL A 27 -7.04 8.82 -16.60
CA VAL A 27 -6.75 8.33 -15.25
C VAL A 27 -5.91 9.36 -14.50
N VAL A 28 -6.42 9.83 -13.35
CA VAL A 28 -5.76 10.85 -12.52
C VAL A 28 -5.74 10.39 -11.07
N CYS A 29 -4.57 10.46 -10.42
CA CYS A 29 -4.36 10.07 -9.03
C CYS A 29 -3.96 11.29 -8.19
N GLY A 30 -4.76 11.65 -7.16
CA GLY A 30 -4.57 12.85 -6.34
C GLY A 30 -3.56 12.69 -5.21
N GLY A 31 -3.43 11.49 -4.69
CA GLY A 31 -2.51 11.19 -3.58
C GLY A 31 -3.17 11.13 -2.21
N ILE A 32 -2.36 10.83 -1.19
CA ILE A 32 -2.81 10.63 0.19
C ILE A 32 -1.92 11.47 1.11
N VAL A 33 -2.53 12.09 2.12
CA VAL A 33 -1.84 12.73 3.24
C VAL A 33 -2.39 12.21 4.56
N HIS A 34 -1.68 12.48 5.65
CA HIS A 34 -2.05 12.05 7.00
C HIS A 34 -2.05 13.25 7.92
N PRO A 35 -2.78 13.22 9.04
CA PRO A 35 -2.77 14.28 10.04
C PRO A 35 -1.34 14.72 10.41
N ASP A 36 -1.13 16.01 10.72
CA ASP A 36 0.21 16.51 11.07
C ASP A 36 0.71 15.98 12.40
N ARG A 37 -0.22 15.60 13.27
CA ARG A 37 0.10 15.05 14.60
C ARG A 37 -0.52 13.67 14.73
N LEU A 38 0.17 12.79 15.47
CA LEU A 38 -0.36 11.50 15.85
C LEU A 38 -1.69 11.69 16.63
N PRO A 39 -2.81 11.18 16.11
CA PRO A 39 -4.11 11.37 16.77
C PRO A 39 -4.20 10.69 18.13
N ASP A 40 -3.69 9.45 18.20
CA ASP A 40 -3.71 8.62 19.41
C ASP A 40 -2.53 7.63 19.41
N PRO A 41 -1.89 7.34 20.57
CA PRO A 41 -0.79 6.38 20.64
C PRO A 41 -1.13 4.96 20.16
N SER A 42 -2.39 4.55 20.24
CA SER A 42 -2.83 3.21 19.81
C SER A 42 -2.77 3.01 18.28
N VAL A 43 -2.74 4.09 17.49
CA VAL A 43 -2.65 4.08 16.02
C VAL A 43 -1.23 4.40 15.50
N SER A 44 -0.25 4.44 16.40
CA SER A 44 1.11 4.93 16.13
C SER A 44 1.86 4.16 15.05
N LEU A 45 1.61 2.86 14.89
CA LEU A 45 2.31 2.04 13.88
C LEU A 45 1.94 2.45 12.47
N ARG A 46 0.65 2.46 12.14
CA ARG A 46 0.16 2.85 10.82
C ARG A 46 0.52 4.31 10.54
N TYR A 47 0.24 5.20 11.48
CA TYR A 47 0.59 6.61 11.36
C TYR A 47 2.08 6.83 11.05
N THR A 48 2.99 6.25 11.85
CA THR A 48 4.43 6.44 11.66
C THR A 48 4.89 5.88 10.31
N TYR A 49 4.36 4.72 9.91
CA TYR A 49 4.72 4.09 8.65
C TYR A 49 4.26 4.91 7.44
N GLU A 50 3.01 5.33 7.42
CA GLU A 50 2.41 6.08 6.31
C GLU A 50 2.91 7.54 6.27
N LYS A 51 3.04 8.22 7.41
CA LYS A 51 3.60 9.58 7.48
C LYS A 51 5.06 9.64 7.04
N GLN A 52 5.85 8.58 7.30
CA GLN A 52 7.20 8.48 6.73
C GLN A 52 7.17 8.25 5.21
N ALA A 53 6.22 7.44 4.73
CA ALA A 53 6.06 7.16 3.31
C ALA A 53 5.61 8.42 2.54
N GLU A 54 4.71 9.23 3.09
CA GLU A 54 4.18 10.48 2.51
C GLU A 54 5.30 11.39 1.98
N LYS A 55 6.41 11.52 2.71
CA LYS A 55 7.58 12.31 2.28
C LYS A 55 8.24 11.82 0.99
N ARG A 56 7.99 10.56 0.61
CA ARG A 56 8.52 9.92 -0.61
C ARG A 56 7.50 9.85 -1.73
N PHE A 57 6.23 10.11 -1.46
CA PHE A 57 5.13 9.96 -2.40
C PHE A 57 4.49 11.29 -2.80
N THR A 58 5.30 12.36 -2.90
CA THR A 58 4.86 13.62 -3.50
C THR A 58 4.42 13.39 -4.96
N ALA A 59 3.55 14.25 -5.49
CA ALA A 59 3.09 14.14 -6.88
C ALA A 59 4.25 14.05 -7.88
N GLU A 60 5.32 14.83 -7.67
CA GLU A 60 6.53 14.80 -8.50
C GLU A 60 7.21 13.42 -8.51
N LYS A 61 7.35 12.78 -7.34
CA LYS A 61 7.96 11.44 -7.24
C LYS A 61 7.06 10.36 -7.81
N ARG A 62 5.74 10.45 -7.59
CA ARG A 62 4.79 9.50 -8.18
C ARG A 62 4.83 9.53 -9.71
N ARG A 63 5.05 10.69 -10.33
CA ARG A 63 5.21 10.82 -11.80
C ARG A 63 6.42 10.07 -12.35
N GLN A 64 7.43 9.78 -11.55
CA GLN A 64 8.62 9.00 -11.96
C GLN A 64 8.32 7.50 -12.09
N ASN A 65 7.30 6.99 -11.38
CA ASN A 65 6.84 5.60 -11.46
C ASN A 65 5.30 5.54 -11.41
N PRO A 66 4.60 6.11 -12.41
CA PRO A 66 3.18 6.43 -12.30
C PRO A 66 2.29 5.20 -12.04
N TYR A 67 2.64 4.07 -12.58
CA TYR A 67 1.86 2.82 -12.41
C TYR A 67 2.15 2.12 -11.08
N GLY A 68 3.40 2.12 -10.63
CA GLY A 68 3.77 1.54 -9.34
C GLY A 68 3.32 2.36 -8.13
N GLU A 69 3.05 3.65 -8.35
CA GLU A 69 2.59 4.58 -7.32
C GLU A 69 1.09 4.90 -7.42
N PHE A 70 0.36 4.19 -8.27
CA PHE A 70 -1.11 4.26 -8.29
C PHE A 70 -1.69 3.76 -6.97
N ARG A 71 -2.69 4.47 -6.46
CA ARG A 71 -3.46 4.09 -5.26
C ARG A 71 -4.92 4.43 -5.49
N SER A 72 -5.79 3.49 -5.16
CA SER A 72 -7.25 3.61 -5.33
C SER A 72 -7.92 4.48 -4.27
N PHE A 73 -7.20 4.93 -3.25
CA PHE A 73 -7.73 5.76 -2.16
C PHE A 73 -8.35 7.09 -2.65
N ASN A 74 -7.76 7.67 -3.70
CA ASN A 74 -8.14 8.99 -4.24
C ASN A 74 -7.74 9.07 -5.72
N PHE A 75 -8.67 8.76 -6.63
CA PHE A 75 -8.39 8.78 -8.05
C PHE A 75 -9.65 9.03 -8.90
N MET A 76 -9.43 9.54 -10.11
CA MET A 76 -10.42 9.63 -11.15
C MET A 76 -10.02 8.70 -12.30
N ILE A 77 -11.00 8.00 -12.87
CA ILE A 77 -10.85 7.16 -14.06
C ILE A 77 -12.05 7.34 -14.97
N ALA A 78 -11.81 7.37 -16.27
CA ALA A 78 -12.88 7.41 -17.26
C ALA A 78 -13.66 6.08 -17.24
N LYS A 79 -14.98 6.17 -17.41
CA LYS A 79 -15.84 4.99 -17.32
C LYS A 79 -15.47 3.92 -18.35
N ASP A 80 -15.19 4.33 -19.59
CA ASP A 80 -14.79 3.45 -20.67
C ASP A 80 -13.49 2.67 -20.33
N ILE A 81 -12.55 3.28 -19.63
CA ILE A 81 -11.33 2.62 -19.17
C ILE A 81 -11.64 1.63 -18.04
N LEU A 82 -12.43 2.02 -17.05
CA LEU A 82 -12.78 1.13 -15.93
C LEU A 82 -13.63 -0.07 -16.38
N ASP A 83 -14.51 0.12 -17.36
CA ASP A 83 -15.32 -0.97 -17.94
C ASP A 83 -14.46 -2.00 -18.69
N GLN A 84 -13.34 -1.56 -19.32
CA GLN A 84 -12.40 -2.42 -20.04
C GLN A 84 -11.34 -3.04 -19.11
N HIS A 85 -10.99 -2.34 -18.03
CA HIS A 85 -9.95 -2.71 -17.07
C HIS A 85 -10.51 -2.60 -15.65
N PRO A 86 -11.44 -3.48 -15.25
CA PRO A 86 -12.00 -3.48 -13.91
C PRO A 86 -10.97 -3.91 -12.87
N PHE A 87 -11.26 -3.66 -11.59
CA PHE A 87 -10.50 -4.29 -10.51
C PHE A 87 -10.60 -5.82 -10.59
N ASP A 88 -9.51 -6.51 -10.27
CA ASP A 88 -9.47 -7.96 -10.27
C ASP A 88 -10.29 -8.52 -9.08
N GLU A 89 -11.47 -9.04 -9.37
CA GLU A 89 -12.39 -9.63 -8.38
C GLU A 89 -11.87 -10.94 -7.77
N SER A 90 -10.81 -11.54 -8.31
CA SER A 90 -10.17 -12.70 -7.70
C SER A 90 -9.43 -12.36 -6.41
N ILE A 91 -9.12 -11.09 -6.19
CA ILE A 91 -8.59 -10.57 -4.92
C ILE A 91 -9.72 -10.41 -3.92
N VAL A 92 -10.04 -11.49 -3.23
CA VAL A 92 -11.13 -11.53 -2.24
C VAL A 92 -10.69 -10.96 -0.89
N ASP A 93 -9.38 -10.94 -0.61
CA ASP A 93 -8.81 -10.45 0.63
C ASP A 93 -8.10 -9.09 0.42
N TYR A 94 -7.64 -8.49 1.48
CA TYR A 94 -7.09 -7.14 1.48
C TYR A 94 -5.72 -7.03 0.79
N GLY A 95 -5.59 -6.04 -0.09
CA GLY A 95 -4.33 -5.47 -0.59
C GLY A 95 -3.92 -5.93 -1.99
N PHE A 96 -3.19 -5.05 -2.67
CA PHE A 96 -2.63 -5.19 -4.00
C PHE A 96 -3.61 -5.05 -5.18
N GLU A 97 -4.89 -4.85 -4.94
CA GLU A 97 -5.89 -4.57 -5.97
C GLU A 97 -5.53 -3.33 -6.80
N ASP A 98 -5.06 -2.28 -6.14
CA ASP A 98 -4.59 -1.05 -6.78
C ASP A 98 -3.29 -1.29 -7.57
N THR A 99 -2.38 -2.09 -7.04
CA THR A 99 -1.11 -2.43 -7.70
C THR A 99 -1.34 -3.23 -8.97
N LEU A 100 -2.27 -4.18 -8.96
CA LEU A 100 -2.62 -4.97 -10.14
C LEU A 100 -3.34 -4.13 -11.19
N LEU A 101 -4.26 -3.25 -10.81
CA LEU A 101 -4.89 -2.30 -11.73
C LEU A 101 -3.84 -1.38 -12.36
N GLY A 102 -2.92 -0.81 -11.57
CA GLY A 102 -1.82 0.01 -12.08
C GLY A 102 -0.93 -0.75 -13.09
N LYS A 103 -0.66 -2.04 -12.85
CA LYS A 103 0.09 -2.91 -13.77
C LYS A 103 -0.69 -3.16 -15.06
N GLU A 104 -1.99 -3.39 -14.98
CA GLU A 104 -2.85 -3.60 -16.14
C GLU A 104 -2.95 -2.35 -17.00
N LEU A 105 -3.17 -1.17 -16.40
CA LEU A 105 -3.15 0.11 -17.11
C LEU A 105 -1.80 0.34 -17.83
N LYS A 106 -0.68 -0.07 -17.19
CA LYS A 106 0.64 -0.02 -17.84
C LYS A 106 0.72 -0.92 -19.06
N ALA A 107 0.23 -2.15 -18.97
CA ALA A 107 0.23 -3.11 -20.07
C ALA A 107 -0.64 -2.63 -21.23
N ALA A 108 -1.76 -1.95 -20.94
CA ALA A 108 -2.65 -1.35 -21.92
C ALA A 108 -2.12 -0.02 -22.51
N GLY A 109 -1.00 0.51 -21.99
CA GLY A 109 -0.45 1.80 -22.43
C GLY A 109 -1.29 3.01 -22.03
N ILE A 110 -2.15 2.89 -21.02
CA ILE A 110 -3.04 3.95 -20.54
C ILE A 110 -2.28 4.80 -19.53
N PRO A 111 -2.02 6.09 -19.81
CA PRO A 111 -1.24 6.94 -18.90
C PRO A 111 -2.01 7.27 -17.62
N ILE A 112 -1.27 7.30 -16.50
CA ILE A 112 -1.77 7.77 -15.20
C ILE A 112 -1.12 9.12 -14.88
N ARG A 113 -1.94 10.16 -14.77
CA ARG A 113 -1.49 11.48 -14.31
C ARG A 113 -1.53 11.56 -12.79
N HIS A 114 -0.43 11.95 -12.16
CA HIS A 114 -0.38 12.24 -10.73
C HIS A 114 -0.40 13.75 -10.50
N ILE A 115 -1.39 14.21 -9.75
CA ILE A 115 -1.56 15.62 -9.35
C ILE A 115 -1.34 15.78 -7.85
N ASP A 116 -1.07 16.99 -7.41
CA ASP A 116 -0.96 17.32 -5.99
C ASP A 116 -2.33 17.78 -5.47
N ASN A 117 -3.21 16.81 -5.29
CA ASN A 117 -4.58 17.01 -4.82
C ASN A 117 -4.94 15.90 -3.80
N PRO A 118 -4.25 15.88 -2.65
CA PRO A 118 -4.36 14.77 -1.73
C PRO A 118 -5.68 14.74 -0.98
N LEU A 119 -6.13 13.52 -0.67
CA LEU A 119 -7.17 13.25 0.31
C LEU A 119 -6.50 12.85 1.62
N MET A 120 -6.96 13.37 2.76
CA MET A 120 -6.40 12.99 4.05
C MET A 120 -7.05 11.70 4.56
N ASN A 121 -6.23 10.75 4.98
CA ASN A 121 -6.70 9.55 5.68
C ASN A 121 -7.16 9.94 7.10
N GLY A 122 -8.48 9.97 7.33
CA GLY A 122 -9.09 10.44 8.57
C GLY A 122 -9.26 9.35 9.63
N ASP A 123 -9.29 8.07 9.24
CA ASP A 123 -9.48 6.94 10.18
C ASP A 123 -8.26 6.01 10.16
N ILE A 124 -7.35 6.24 11.11
CA ILE A 124 -6.14 5.43 11.26
C ILE A 124 -6.42 4.28 12.23
N GLU A 125 -6.36 3.06 11.74
CA GLU A 125 -6.65 1.85 12.54
C GLU A 125 -5.67 1.63 13.70
N PRO A 126 -6.13 1.07 14.82
CA PRO A 126 -5.28 0.63 15.93
C PRO A 126 -4.18 -0.34 15.48
N ASN A 127 -3.03 -0.29 16.17
CA ASN A 127 -1.83 -1.07 15.82
C ASN A 127 -2.11 -2.56 15.62
N GLU A 128 -2.90 -3.18 16.51
CA GLU A 128 -3.24 -4.61 16.42
C GLU A 128 -4.09 -4.91 15.18
N LYS A 129 -5.10 -4.08 14.92
CA LYS A 129 -5.97 -4.21 13.74
C LYS A 129 -5.18 -4.03 12.45
N TYR A 130 -4.27 -3.05 12.43
CA TYR A 130 -3.38 -2.83 11.29
C TYR A 130 -2.42 -4.01 11.05
N LEU A 131 -1.86 -4.62 12.11
CA LEU A 131 -1.03 -5.81 11.99
C LEU A 131 -1.81 -7.01 11.45
N ALA A 132 -3.06 -7.20 11.89
CA ALA A 132 -3.92 -8.25 11.35
C ALA A 132 -4.23 -8.01 9.85
N LYS A 133 -4.54 -6.77 9.47
CA LYS A 133 -4.76 -6.35 8.09
C LYS A 133 -3.51 -6.56 7.23
N MET A 134 -2.33 -6.21 7.76
CA MET A 134 -1.06 -6.45 7.09
C MET A 134 -0.78 -7.96 6.87
N LYS A 135 -1.13 -8.81 7.84
CA LYS A 135 -0.98 -10.27 7.68
C LYS A 135 -1.85 -10.80 6.54
N ARG A 136 -3.08 -10.30 6.41
CA ARG A 136 -3.98 -10.64 5.29
C ARG A 136 -3.38 -10.18 3.96
N SER A 137 -2.90 -8.94 3.89
CA SER A 137 -2.21 -8.42 2.71
C SER A 137 -0.97 -9.25 2.30
N LEU A 138 -0.20 -9.76 3.27
CA LEU A 138 0.92 -10.67 2.98
C LEU A 138 0.46 -12.03 2.46
N HIS A 139 -0.72 -12.49 2.84
CA HIS A 139 -1.32 -13.70 2.29
C HIS A 139 -1.79 -13.48 0.84
N THR A 140 -2.46 -12.36 0.56
CA THR A 140 -2.79 -11.93 -0.81
C THR A 140 -1.52 -11.85 -1.68
N LEU A 141 -0.45 -11.23 -1.16
CA LEU A 141 0.84 -11.18 -1.85
C LEU A 141 1.40 -12.56 -2.19
N TYR A 142 1.21 -13.54 -1.31
CA TYR A 142 1.66 -14.91 -1.57
C TYR A 142 0.82 -15.59 -2.66
N LEU A 143 -0.47 -15.42 -2.65
CA LEU A 143 -1.37 -15.99 -3.66
C LEU A 143 -1.09 -15.43 -5.06
N HIS A 144 -0.88 -14.12 -5.16
CA HIS A 144 -0.62 -13.40 -6.42
C HIS A 144 0.87 -13.11 -6.67
N ARG A 145 1.79 -13.88 -6.06
CA ARG A 145 3.24 -13.60 -6.10
C ARG A 145 3.85 -13.55 -7.50
N SER A 146 3.34 -14.35 -8.43
CA SER A 146 3.79 -14.34 -9.84
C SER A 146 3.43 -13.04 -10.55
N GLU A 147 2.25 -12.50 -10.26
CA GLU A 147 1.76 -11.27 -10.86
C GLU A 147 2.38 -10.03 -10.22
N LEU A 148 2.71 -10.10 -8.92
CA LEU A 148 3.26 -9.01 -8.11
C LEU A 148 4.80 -9.00 -8.06
N GLU A 149 5.47 -9.84 -8.85
CA GLU A 149 6.92 -9.81 -8.93
C GLU A 149 7.42 -8.45 -9.43
N GLY A 150 8.39 -7.87 -8.70
CA GLY A 150 8.90 -6.51 -8.97
C GLY A 150 8.09 -5.37 -8.36
N TYR A 151 6.86 -5.63 -7.88
CA TYR A 151 5.99 -4.61 -7.29
C TYR A 151 5.98 -4.62 -5.75
N SER A 152 6.58 -5.63 -5.10
CA SER A 152 6.64 -5.72 -3.65
C SER A 152 8.07 -5.89 -3.14
N GLY A 153 8.50 -4.97 -2.24
CA GLY A 153 9.79 -5.08 -1.58
C GLY A 153 9.91 -6.31 -0.66
N VAL A 154 8.79 -6.79 -0.09
CA VAL A 154 8.77 -8.03 0.71
C VAL A 154 9.03 -9.23 -0.18
N LEU A 155 8.37 -9.31 -1.33
CA LEU A 155 8.55 -10.39 -2.30
C LEU A 155 9.97 -10.38 -2.88
N THR A 156 10.48 -9.21 -3.24
CA THR A 156 11.87 -9.06 -3.71
C THR A 156 12.88 -9.55 -2.68
N LEU A 157 12.70 -9.20 -1.40
CA LEU A 157 13.57 -9.67 -0.32
C LEU A 157 13.42 -11.18 -0.11
N TYR A 158 12.20 -11.70 -0.11
CA TYR A 158 11.95 -13.14 0.01
C TYR A 158 12.63 -13.94 -1.09
N ASN A 159 12.51 -13.51 -2.35
CA ASN A 159 13.15 -14.18 -3.48
C ASN A 159 14.70 -14.18 -3.35
N LYS A 160 15.29 -13.09 -2.82
CA LYS A 160 16.72 -13.07 -2.48
C LYS A 160 17.07 -14.08 -1.39
N LEU A 161 16.31 -14.12 -0.31
CA LEU A 161 16.53 -15.08 0.78
C LEU A 161 16.38 -16.53 0.31
N GLN A 162 15.45 -16.79 -0.61
CA GLN A 162 15.25 -18.11 -1.20
C GLN A 162 16.47 -18.56 -2.03
N LYS A 163 17.04 -17.65 -2.83
CA LYS A 163 18.29 -17.93 -3.59
C LYS A 163 19.47 -18.32 -2.70
N PHE A 164 19.53 -17.77 -1.48
CA PHE A 164 20.57 -18.08 -0.50
C PHE A 164 20.16 -19.17 0.50
N HIS A 165 19.05 -19.86 0.30
CA HIS A 165 18.49 -20.87 1.22
C HIS A 165 18.29 -20.36 2.66
N ALA A 166 18.12 -19.04 2.84
CA ALA A 166 18.05 -18.40 4.15
C ALA A 166 16.62 -18.22 4.71
N THR A 167 15.59 -18.60 3.96
CA THR A 167 14.17 -18.42 4.37
C THR A 167 13.84 -19.18 5.65
N GLY A 168 14.38 -20.41 5.81
CA GLY A 168 14.22 -21.21 7.02
C GLY A 168 14.84 -20.56 8.26
N VAL A 169 16.03 -19.97 8.11
CA VAL A 169 16.72 -19.24 9.19
C VAL A 169 15.90 -18.01 9.60
N VAL A 170 15.47 -17.21 8.62
CA VAL A 170 14.64 -16.01 8.89
C VAL A 170 13.33 -16.39 9.58
N LYS A 171 12.65 -17.45 9.14
CA LYS A 171 11.45 -17.98 9.79
C LYS A 171 11.73 -18.41 11.24
N GLY A 172 12.82 -19.14 11.49
CA GLY A 172 13.21 -19.59 12.83
C GLY A 172 13.48 -18.40 13.78
N LEU A 173 14.31 -17.46 13.34
CA LEU A 173 14.58 -16.23 14.09
C LEU A 173 13.32 -15.42 14.38
N TYR A 174 12.46 -15.25 13.38
CA TYR A 174 11.20 -14.55 13.57
C TYR A 174 10.31 -15.21 14.61
N ARG A 175 10.21 -16.55 14.64
CA ARG A 175 9.43 -17.28 15.65
C ARG A 175 9.93 -17.02 17.07
N VAL A 176 11.23 -17.02 17.26
CA VAL A 176 11.86 -16.75 18.57
C VAL A 176 11.60 -15.29 19.00
N TRP A 177 11.78 -14.34 18.10
CA TRP A 177 11.67 -12.91 18.41
C TRP A 177 10.26 -12.35 18.29
N ARG A 178 9.30 -13.12 17.76
CA ARG A 178 7.93 -12.68 17.53
C ARG A 178 7.27 -12.02 18.75
N PRO A 179 7.35 -12.55 19.99
CA PRO A 179 6.74 -11.88 21.14
C PRO A 179 7.31 -10.48 21.38
N ALA A 180 8.64 -10.31 21.27
CA ALA A 180 9.29 -9.01 21.42
C ALA A 180 8.93 -8.04 20.28
N ILE A 181 8.90 -8.52 19.04
CA ILE A 181 8.47 -7.76 17.85
C ILE A 181 7.02 -7.28 18.05
N MET A 182 6.11 -8.18 18.41
CA MET A 182 4.70 -7.82 18.63
C MET A 182 4.54 -6.81 19.75
N LYS A 183 5.21 -7.00 20.90
CA LYS A 183 5.20 -6.03 22.00
C LYS A 183 5.69 -4.64 21.55
N ASN A 184 6.70 -4.56 20.71
CA ASN A 184 7.16 -3.30 20.15
C ASN A 184 6.11 -2.67 19.21
N LEU A 185 5.54 -3.47 18.29
CA LEU A 185 4.64 -2.97 17.27
C LEU A 185 3.25 -2.59 17.80
N THR A 186 2.81 -3.17 18.91
CA THR A 186 1.57 -2.79 19.59
C THR A 186 1.78 -1.68 20.62
N GLY A 187 3.03 -1.27 20.85
CA GLY A 187 3.37 -0.18 21.79
C GLY A 187 3.16 1.22 21.22
N GLN A 188 3.39 2.22 22.03
CA GLN A 188 3.20 3.64 21.68
C GLN A 188 4.28 4.21 20.74
N LYS A 189 5.46 3.59 20.68
CA LYS A 189 6.59 4.01 19.84
C LYS A 189 7.13 2.83 19.01
N PRO A 190 6.36 2.36 18.02
CA PRO A 190 6.73 1.20 17.21
C PRO A 190 7.94 1.51 16.32
N SER A 191 8.84 0.54 16.22
CA SER A 191 9.99 0.60 15.32
C SER A 191 9.61 0.11 13.93
N LEU A 192 9.83 0.94 12.91
CA LEU A 192 9.62 0.51 11.52
C LEU A 192 10.60 -0.59 11.09
N TRP A 193 11.72 -0.75 11.81
CA TRP A 193 12.63 -1.88 11.61
C TRP A 193 11.99 -3.20 12.09
N CYS A 194 11.40 -3.19 13.29
CA CYS A 194 10.59 -4.31 13.78
C CYS A 194 9.44 -4.63 12.82
N PHE A 195 8.80 -3.61 12.23
CA PHE A 195 7.75 -3.80 11.24
C PHE A 195 8.25 -4.47 9.95
N LYS A 196 9.46 -4.12 9.48
CA LYS A 196 10.09 -4.82 8.34
C LYS A 196 10.37 -6.29 8.68
N LEU A 197 10.91 -6.57 9.87
CA LEU A 197 11.13 -7.95 10.35
C LEU A 197 9.83 -8.73 10.47
N TYR A 198 8.77 -8.10 11.00
CA TYR A 198 7.44 -8.69 11.06
C TYR A 198 6.96 -9.10 9.66
N LYS A 199 7.01 -8.18 8.69
CA LYS A 199 6.53 -8.46 7.33
C LYS A 199 7.28 -9.62 6.67
N ILE A 200 8.60 -9.62 6.69
CA ILE A 200 9.37 -10.68 6.05
C ILE A 200 9.26 -12.02 6.79
N GLY A 201 9.28 -12.00 8.13
CA GLY A 201 9.12 -13.20 8.95
C GLY A 201 7.75 -13.85 8.78
N CYS A 202 6.70 -13.03 8.80
CA CYS A 202 5.33 -13.47 8.56
C CYS A 202 5.17 -14.05 7.13
N TYR A 203 5.75 -13.40 6.12
CA TYR A 203 5.73 -13.90 4.74
C TYR A 203 6.46 -15.25 4.60
N CYS A 204 7.61 -15.43 5.27
CA CYS A 204 8.31 -16.71 5.30
C CYS A 204 7.49 -17.82 5.99
N GLU A 205 6.67 -17.49 7.00
CA GLU A 205 5.74 -18.45 7.62
C GLU A 205 4.63 -18.85 6.66
N ILE A 206 4.00 -17.88 5.98
CA ILE A 206 2.93 -18.12 5.00
C ILE A 206 3.45 -19.02 3.87
N ALA A 207 4.59 -18.67 3.28
CA ALA A 207 5.18 -19.41 2.18
C ALA A 207 5.65 -20.84 2.54
N ALA A 208 5.88 -21.12 3.81
CA ALA A 208 6.30 -22.45 4.29
C ALA A 208 5.12 -23.32 4.77
N GLY A 209 3.93 -22.75 4.94
CA GLY A 209 2.72 -23.45 5.36
C GLY A 209 1.83 -23.89 4.19
N ASN A 210 2.15 -23.41 2.99
CA ASN A 210 1.55 -23.77 1.71
C ASN A 210 2.59 -24.42 0.80
#